data_cb21e777c7ab842c11f144543225d890
#
_entry.id   cb21e777c7ab842c11f144543225d890
#
_cell.length_a   1.000
_cell.length_b   1.000
_cell.length_c   1.000
_cell.angle_alpha   90.00
_cell.angle_beta   90.00
_cell.angle_gamma   90.00
#
_symmetry.space_group_name_H-M   'P 1'
#
loop_
_entity.id
_entity.type
_entity.pdbx_description
1 polymer ?
#
loop_
_entity_poly.entity_id
_entity_poly.type
_entity_poly.pdbx_seq_one_letter_code
_entity_poly.pdbx_strand_id
1 'polypeptide(L)'
;MCRWIAYRGETTALEDYVTEPAHSLISQSIHAMESTASVNGDGFGLGWYGKHPEPGLYREIRPAWSDENLRYLCRHLQSHLFFAHVRAATGTAITRANCHPFACGKWLFMHNGFLGNWNRWRRHVEALIPDELYPSRIGTTDSEAIFLAILGAGIEHPVAATKKILALLTDTVRQSETKDRFRFTAALTDGHLSLIHISEPTRPY
;
A
#
# COMPACT_ATOMS: atom_id res chain seq x y z
N MET A 1 2.40 2.08 -13.00
CA MET A 1 1.56 2.05 -11.77
C MET A 1 1.73 0.71 -11.09
N CYS A 2 1.77 0.69 -9.77
CA CYS A 2 1.81 -0.55 -8.98
C CYS A 2 0.60 -1.45 -9.24
N ARG A 3 0.69 -2.72 -8.89
CA ARG A 3 -0.43 -3.68 -8.85
C ARG A 3 -0.52 -4.28 -7.46
N TRP A 4 -1.73 -4.61 -7.04
CA TRP A 4 -1.95 -5.20 -5.73
C TRP A 4 -3.20 -6.06 -5.69
N ILE A 5 -3.23 -6.96 -4.71
CA ILE A 5 -4.35 -7.81 -4.35
C ILE A 5 -4.68 -7.57 -2.89
N ALA A 6 -5.94 -7.33 -2.58
CA ALA A 6 -6.51 -7.42 -1.24
C ALA A 6 -7.51 -8.57 -1.24
N TYR A 7 -7.16 -9.65 -0.55
CA TYR A 7 -8.01 -10.82 -0.42
C TYR A 7 -8.63 -10.88 0.96
N ARG A 8 -9.91 -11.20 1.00
CA ARG A 8 -10.63 -11.60 2.20
C ARG A 8 -11.68 -12.64 1.82
N GLY A 9 -11.64 -13.82 2.43
CA GLY A 9 -12.54 -14.93 2.12
C GLY A 9 -12.25 -16.16 2.93
N GLU A 10 -12.55 -17.31 2.37
CA GLU A 10 -12.15 -18.60 2.94
C GLU A 10 -10.62 -18.70 3.01
N THR A 11 -10.11 -19.50 3.96
CA THR A 11 -8.68 -19.74 4.07
C THR A 11 -8.18 -20.44 2.81
N THR A 12 -7.21 -19.81 2.11
CA THR A 12 -6.64 -20.31 0.87
C THR A 12 -5.14 -20.14 0.87
N ALA A 13 -4.43 -20.89 0.00
CA ALA A 13 -3.01 -20.66 -0.25
C ALA A 13 -2.82 -19.35 -1.02
N LEU A 14 -1.76 -18.60 -0.68
CA LEU A 14 -1.50 -17.35 -1.37
C LEU A 14 -1.14 -17.58 -2.85
N GLU A 15 -0.61 -18.78 -3.19
CA GLU A 15 -0.26 -19.13 -4.57
C GLU A 15 -1.44 -19.05 -5.51
N ASP A 16 -2.65 -19.37 -5.04
CA ASP A 16 -3.89 -19.35 -5.84
C ASP A 16 -4.20 -17.98 -6.46
N TYR A 17 -3.60 -16.91 -5.95
CA TYR A 17 -3.81 -15.55 -6.42
C TYR A 17 -2.53 -14.82 -6.84
N VAL A 18 -1.40 -15.12 -6.15
CA VAL A 18 -0.17 -14.34 -6.32
C VAL A 18 0.72 -14.91 -7.43
N THR A 19 0.80 -16.25 -7.55
CA THR A 19 1.80 -16.90 -8.40
C THR A 19 1.24 -17.78 -9.53
N GLU A 20 0.18 -18.55 -9.27
CA GLU A 20 -0.29 -19.60 -10.20
C GLU A 20 -1.19 -19.11 -11.36
N PRO A 21 -2.15 -18.19 -11.16
CA PRO A 21 -3.03 -17.81 -12.26
C PRO A 21 -2.27 -17.20 -13.45
N ALA A 22 -2.77 -17.43 -14.66
CA ALA A 22 -2.23 -16.83 -15.89
C ALA A 22 -2.12 -15.30 -15.80
N HIS A 23 -3.06 -14.68 -15.05
CA HIS A 23 -3.08 -13.25 -14.73
C HIS A 23 -2.71 -13.01 -13.25
N SER A 24 -1.82 -13.82 -12.68
CA SER A 24 -1.32 -13.65 -11.32
C SER A 24 -0.64 -12.29 -11.13
N LEU A 25 -0.46 -11.90 -9.87
CA LEU A 25 0.21 -10.63 -9.55
C LEU A 25 1.65 -10.61 -10.11
N ILE A 26 2.34 -11.76 -10.09
CA ILE A 26 3.68 -11.91 -10.69
C ILE A 26 3.62 -11.74 -12.20
N SER A 27 2.67 -12.39 -12.89
CA SER A 27 2.50 -12.25 -14.34
C SER A 27 2.22 -10.79 -14.74
N GLN A 28 1.33 -10.11 -14.00
CA GLN A 28 1.03 -8.70 -14.20
C GLN A 28 2.23 -7.78 -13.91
N SER A 29 3.17 -8.19 -13.07
CA SER A 29 4.37 -7.39 -12.78
C SER A 29 5.35 -7.35 -13.95
N ILE A 30 5.38 -8.41 -14.76
CA ILE A 30 6.21 -8.50 -15.98
C ILE A 30 5.53 -7.74 -17.14
N HIS A 31 4.21 -7.83 -17.26
CA HIS A 31 3.44 -7.26 -18.38
C HIS A 31 2.45 -6.20 -17.88
N ALA A 32 2.96 -5.03 -17.51
CA ALA A 32 2.12 -3.93 -17.04
C ALA A 32 1.45 -3.20 -18.23
N MET A 33 0.41 -3.79 -18.82
CA MET A 33 -0.26 -3.32 -20.05
C MET A 33 -0.84 -1.90 -19.98
N GLU A 34 -1.09 -1.36 -18.78
CA GLU A 34 -1.69 -0.02 -18.60
C GLU A 34 -0.73 1.01 -17.99
N SER A 35 0.55 0.72 -17.96
CA SER A 35 1.56 1.55 -17.30
C SER A 35 2.52 2.16 -18.34
N THR A 36 2.94 3.40 -18.12
CA THR A 36 4.03 4.03 -18.86
C THR A 36 5.38 3.34 -18.61
N ALA A 37 5.52 2.61 -17.50
CA ALA A 37 6.61 1.68 -17.25
C ALA A 37 6.15 0.27 -17.62
N SER A 38 6.89 -0.40 -18.49
CA SER A 38 6.56 -1.75 -18.97
C SER A 38 6.63 -2.84 -17.89
N VAL A 39 7.24 -2.55 -16.73
CA VAL A 39 7.58 -3.53 -15.70
C VAL A 39 7.40 -2.96 -14.29
N ASN A 40 6.89 -3.75 -13.35
CA ASN A 40 6.82 -3.43 -11.92
C ASN A 40 7.91 -4.21 -11.15
N GLY A 41 9.15 -3.78 -11.28
CA GLY A 41 10.33 -4.50 -10.77
C GLY A 41 11.04 -3.88 -9.58
N ASP A 42 10.46 -2.83 -8.96
CA ASP A 42 11.11 -2.04 -7.90
C ASP A 42 10.78 -2.55 -6.48
N GLY A 43 10.52 -3.85 -6.37
CA GLY A 43 10.21 -4.55 -5.15
C GLY A 43 8.76 -5.02 -5.05
N PHE A 44 8.51 -5.82 -4.03
CA PHE A 44 7.19 -6.38 -3.73
C PHE A 44 7.03 -6.60 -2.23
N GLY A 45 5.82 -6.98 -1.82
CA GLY A 45 5.59 -7.47 -0.48
C GLY A 45 4.26 -8.18 -0.31
N LEU A 46 4.24 -9.00 0.73
CA LEU A 46 3.09 -9.73 1.26
C LEU A 46 2.82 -9.31 2.69
N GLY A 47 1.56 -9.21 3.05
CA GLY A 47 1.12 -9.09 4.43
C GLY A 47 -0.09 -9.99 4.65
N TRP A 48 -0.11 -10.78 5.70
CA TRP A 48 -1.16 -11.78 5.94
C TRP A 48 -1.50 -11.91 7.41
N TYR A 49 -2.72 -12.34 7.70
CA TYR A 49 -3.15 -12.66 9.06
C TYR A 49 -3.19 -14.17 9.26
N GLY A 50 -2.71 -14.60 10.40
CA GLY A 50 -2.69 -16.00 10.85
C GLY A 50 -3.24 -16.13 12.26
N LYS A 51 -2.50 -16.80 13.14
CA LYS A 51 -2.89 -17.03 14.53
C LYS A 51 -2.66 -15.81 15.44
N HIS A 52 -1.78 -14.91 15.05
CA HIS A 52 -1.44 -13.71 15.80
C HIS A 52 -2.31 -12.54 15.36
N PRO A 53 -2.64 -11.60 16.26
CA PRO A 53 -3.39 -10.40 15.91
C PRO A 53 -2.57 -9.45 14.99
N GLU A 54 -1.23 -9.47 15.14
CA GLU A 54 -0.34 -8.73 14.24
C GLU A 54 -0.16 -9.50 12.94
N PRO A 55 -0.12 -8.80 11.79
CA PRO A 55 0.10 -9.44 10.51
C PRO A 55 1.54 -9.95 10.36
N GLY A 56 1.69 -11.08 9.66
CA GLY A 56 2.97 -11.47 9.07
C GLY A 56 3.32 -10.54 7.92
N LEU A 57 4.61 -10.25 7.73
CA LEU A 57 5.06 -9.33 6.69
C LEU A 57 6.33 -9.85 6.03
N TYR A 58 6.33 -9.89 4.69
CA TYR A 58 7.50 -10.17 3.87
C TYR A 58 7.64 -9.11 2.79
N ARG A 59 8.78 -8.43 2.72
CA ARG A 59 9.07 -7.38 1.74
C ARG A 59 10.46 -7.55 1.17
N GLU A 60 10.58 -7.38 -0.15
CA GLU A 60 11.86 -7.48 -0.85
C GLU A 60 11.95 -6.42 -1.95
N ILE A 61 13.19 -5.99 -2.25
CA ILE A 61 13.48 -4.98 -3.28
C ILE A 61 13.68 -5.59 -4.67
N ARG A 62 13.86 -6.91 -4.75
CA ARG A 62 13.98 -7.63 -6.02
C ARG A 62 12.64 -7.64 -6.76
N PRO A 63 12.66 -7.83 -8.08
CA PRO A 63 11.45 -8.12 -8.82
C PRO A 63 10.78 -9.41 -8.32
N ALA A 64 9.45 -9.40 -8.16
CA ALA A 64 8.69 -10.54 -7.64
C ALA A 64 8.89 -11.82 -8.47
N TRP A 65 9.06 -11.72 -9.78
CA TRP A 65 9.25 -12.87 -10.67
C TRP A 65 10.63 -13.55 -10.52
N SER A 66 11.61 -12.86 -9.93
CA SER A 66 12.97 -13.39 -9.72
C SER A 66 13.21 -13.94 -8.32
N ASP A 67 12.22 -13.90 -7.44
CA ASP A 67 12.33 -14.36 -6.06
C ASP A 67 11.71 -15.75 -5.90
N GLU A 68 12.57 -16.77 -5.82
CA GLU A 68 12.11 -18.14 -5.61
C GLU A 68 11.50 -18.34 -4.21
N ASN A 69 11.99 -17.62 -3.19
CA ASN A 69 11.45 -17.70 -1.84
C ASN A 69 10.00 -17.23 -1.78
N LEU A 70 9.64 -16.23 -2.60
CA LEU A 70 8.25 -15.79 -2.73
C LEU A 70 7.33 -16.94 -3.16
N ARG A 71 7.76 -17.77 -4.14
CA ARG A 71 6.99 -18.91 -4.62
C ARG A 71 6.79 -19.97 -3.53
N TYR A 72 7.85 -20.30 -2.81
CA TYR A 72 7.77 -21.25 -1.69
C TYR A 72 6.88 -20.71 -0.56
N LEU A 73 7.00 -19.43 -0.21
CA LEU A 73 6.13 -18.80 0.77
C LEU A 73 4.66 -18.85 0.34
N CYS A 74 4.34 -18.43 -0.88
CA CYS A 74 2.97 -18.41 -1.37
C CYS A 74 2.33 -19.80 -1.38
N ARG A 75 3.11 -20.85 -1.70
CA ARG A 75 2.64 -22.23 -1.73
C ARG A 75 2.28 -22.78 -0.35
N HIS A 76 2.97 -22.34 0.70
CA HIS A 76 2.80 -22.89 2.05
C HIS A 76 2.04 -21.96 3.01
N LEU A 77 1.96 -20.67 2.70
CA LEU A 77 1.18 -19.73 3.47
C LEU A 77 -0.30 -19.83 3.12
N GLN A 78 -1.10 -20.04 4.16
CA GLN A 78 -2.57 -20.02 4.06
C GLN A 78 -3.12 -18.88 4.92
N SER A 79 -4.05 -18.12 4.37
CA SER A 79 -4.70 -17.02 5.07
C SER A 79 -6.12 -16.77 4.55
N HIS A 80 -6.98 -16.32 5.44
CA HIS A 80 -8.33 -15.83 5.11
C HIS A 80 -8.31 -14.34 4.74
N LEU A 81 -7.21 -13.64 5.06
CA LEU A 81 -7.02 -12.23 4.73
C LEU A 81 -5.55 -11.92 4.49
N PHE A 82 -5.23 -11.48 3.28
CA PHE A 82 -3.88 -11.06 2.92
C PHE A 82 -3.86 -9.93 1.90
N PHE A 83 -2.77 -9.19 1.92
CA PHE A 83 -2.42 -8.17 0.94
C PHE A 83 -1.15 -8.57 0.21
N ALA A 84 -1.12 -8.37 -1.10
CA ALA A 84 0.07 -8.57 -1.93
C ALA A 84 0.25 -7.36 -2.86
N HIS A 85 1.48 -6.92 -3.05
CA HIS A 85 1.78 -5.71 -3.81
C HIS A 85 3.07 -5.87 -4.62
N VAL A 86 3.06 -5.44 -5.87
CA VAL A 86 4.26 -5.28 -6.71
C VAL A 86 4.46 -3.80 -7.05
N ARG A 87 5.68 -3.33 -6.87
CA ARG A 87 6.01 -1.91 -6.88
C ARG A 87 6.58 -1.47 -8.22
N ALA A 88 6.13 -0.29 -8.67
CA ALA A 88 6.83 0.56 -9.62
C ALA A 88 7.14 1.88 -8.91
N ALA A 89 8.41 2.16 -8.66
CA ALA A 89 8.83 3.35 -7.93
C ALA A 89 8.65 4.61 -8.78
N THR A 90 8.12 5.65 -8.17
CA THR A 90 7.96 6.97 -8.78
C THR A 90 8.72 8.01 -7.94
N GLY A 91 10.04 8.08 -8.12
CA GLY A 91 10.86 9.11 -7.48
C GLY A 91 11.22 8.88 -6.00
N THR A 92 10.95 7.70 -5.43
CA THR A 92 11.39 7.33 -4.08
C THR A 92 12.42 6.20 -4.11
N ALA A 93 13.28 6.14 -3.10
CA ALA A 93 14.33 5.13 -3.01
C ALA A 93 13.78 3.70 -3.04
N ILE A 94 14.51 2.80 -3.69
CA ILE A 94 14.21 1.36 -3.70
C ILE A 94 14.79 0.76 -2.42
N THR A 95 13.94 0.63 -1.40
CA THR A 95 14.27 0.02 -0.10
C THR A 95 13.11 -0.84 0.37
N ARG A 96 13.38 -1.83 1.22
CA ARG A 96 12.33 -2.68 1.83
C ARG A 96 11.34 -1.84 2.64
N ALA A 97 11.81 -0.80 3.31
CA ALA A 97 10.95 0.11 4.06
C ALA A 97 9.91 0.83 3.19
N ASN A 98 10.18 1.00 1.90
CA ASN A 98 9.29 1.65 0.94
C ASN A 98 8.39 0.66 0.17
N CYS A 99 8.52 -0.65 0.41
CA CYS A 99 7.64 -1.66 -0.19
C CYS A 99 6.35 -1.83 0.61
N HIS A 100 5.21 -1.85 -0.08
CA HIS A 100 3.93 -2.22 0.53
C HIS A 100 3.82 -3.74 0.75
N PRO A 101 2.94 -4.20 1.65
CA PRO A 101 2.11 -3.39 2.53
C PRO A 101 2.91 -2.81 3.71
N PHE A 102 2.41 -1.69 4.26
CA PHE A 102 2.90 -1.15 5.53
C PHE A 102 2.13 -1.78 6.68
N ALA A 103 2.82 -1.94 7.84
CA ALA A 103 2.21 -2.47 9.05
C ALA A 103 2.51 -1.57 10.25
N CYS A 104 1.52 -1.41 11.13
CA CYS A 104 1.66 -0.75 12.42
C CYS A 104 0.70 -1.41 13.42
N GLY A 105 1.23 -2.05 14.46
CA GLY A 105 0.45 -2.92 15.34
C GLY A 105 -0.29 -3.97 14.53
N LYS A 106 -1.59 -4.09 14.76
CA LYS A 106 -2.47 -5.03 14.01
C LYS A 106 -2.88 -4.56 12.62
N TRP A 107 -2.52 -3.33 12.20
CA TRP A 107 -2.99 -2.74 10.96
C TRP A 107 -2.08 -3.02 9.78
N LEU A 108 -2.67 -3.38 8.64
CA LEU A 108 -2.04 -3.45 7.32
C LEU A 108 -2.62 -2.38 6.41
N PHE A 109 -1.74 -1.79 5.61
CA PHE A 109 -2.11 -0.78 4.62
C PHE A 109 -1.32 -0.92 3.33
N MET A 110 -2.00 -0.75 2.21
CA MET A 110 -1.35 -0.55 0.91
C MET A 110 -2.07 0.53 0.11
N HIS A 111 -1.30 1.22 -0.72
CA HIS A 111 -1.75 2.37 -1.48
C HIS A 111 -1.18 2.31 -2.90
N ASN A 112 -2.01 2.57 -3.88
CA ASN A 112 -1.63 2.84 -5.26
C ASN A 112 -2.08 4.25 -5.61
N GLY A 113 -1.13 5.15 -5.69
CA GLY A 113 -1.36 6.56 -5.90
C GLY A 113 -0.12 7.38 -5.61
N PHE A 114 -0.29 8.67 -5.46
CA PHE A 114 0.78 9.58 -5.09
C PHE A 114 0.25 10.94 -4.65
N LEU A 115 0.97 11.59 -3.77
CA LEU A 115 0.84 13.01 -3.49
C LEU A 115 1.89 13.75 -4.32
N GLY A 116 1.46 14.48 -5.36
CA GLY A 116 2.35 15.23 -6.23
C GLY A 116 3.23 16.21 -5.43
N ASN A 117 4.48 16.40 -5.88
CA ASN A 117 5.47 17.21 -5.15
C ASN A 117 5.67 16.77 -3.69
N TRP A 118 5.76 15.46 -3.45
CA TRP A 118 5.92 14.88 -2.12
C TRP A 118 6.94 15.62 -1.24
N ASN A 119 8.09 15.96 -1.77
CA ASN A 119 9.14 16.66 -1.03
C ASN A 119 8.67 18.01 -0.44
N ARG A 120 7.75 18.70 -1.10
CA ARG A 120 7.12 19.93 -0.61
C ARG A 120 6.15 19.65 0.54
N TRP A 121 5.35 18.60 0.40
CA TRP A 121 4.25 18.29 1.33
C TRP A 121 4.68 17.40 2.49
N ARG A 122 5.82 16.75 2.38
CA ARG A 122 6.31 15.76 3.33
C ARG A 122 6.19 16.21 4.78
N ARG A 123 6.73 17.38 5.11
CA ARG A 123 6.70 17.90 6.48
C ARG A 123 5.27 18.14 6.99
N HIS A 124 4.38 18.60 6.12
CA HIS A 124 2.97 18.86 6.47
C HIS A 124 2.22 17.56 6.78
N VAL A 125 2.45 16.52 5.97
CA VAL A 125 1.81 15.22 6.18
C VAL A 125 2.40 14.51 7.39
N GLU A 126 3.73 14.54 7.55
CA GLU A 126 4.40 13.96 8.72
C GLU A 126 4.00 14.65 10.03
N ALA A 127 3.68 15.94 10.01
CA ALA A 127 3.16 16.66 11.18
C ALA A 127 1.74 16.23 11.61
N LEU A 128 1.03 15.45 10.80
CA LEU A 128 -0.24 14.84 11.18
C LEU A 128 -0.09 13.53 11.94
N ILE A 129 1.13 12.99 11.98
CA ILE A 129 1.43 11.75 12.68
C ILE A 129 1.68 12.09 14.16
N PRO A 130 0.91 11.50 15.11
CA PRO A 130 1.17 11.69 16.53
C PRO A 130 2.57 11.19 16.94
N ASP A 131 3.13 11.77 17.96
CA ASP A 131 4.47 11.44 18.45
C ASP A 131 4.60 9.95 18.81
N GLU A 132 3.53 9.33 19.32
CA GLU A 132 3.51 7.89 19.68
C GLU A 132 3.63 6.97 18.46
N LEU A 133 3.16 7.41 17.30
CA LEU A 133 3.21 6.66 16.04
C LEU A 133 4.42 7.03 15.17
N TYR A 134 5.03 8.18 15.43
CA TYR A 134 6.15 8.67 14.61
C TYR A 134 7.35 7.70 14.56
N PRO A 135 7.73 6.98 15.64
CA PRO A 135 8.78 5.95 15.57
C PRO A 135 8.50 4.81 14.59
N SER A 136 7.24 4.59 14.20
CA SER A 136 6.85 3.60 13.19
C SER A 136 7.08 4.08 11.75
N ARG A 137 7.46 5.33 11.55
CA ARG A 137 7.82 5.94 10.27
C ARG A 137 9.23 5.52 9.87
N ILE A 138 9.35 4.43 9.10
CA ILE A 138 10.64 3.80 8.74
C ILE A 138 11.07 4.19 7.32
N GLY A 139 10.13 4.22 6.39
CA GLY A 139 10.38 4.53 4.99
C GLY A 139 10.33 6.04 4.68
N THR A 140 10.25 6.37 3.40
CA THR A 140 10.27 7.76 2.93
C THR A 140 9.08 8.10 2.03
N THR A 141 8.12 7.16 1.86
CA THR A 141 6.99 7.33 0.95
C THR A 141 5.89 8.20 1.57
N ASP A 142 5.13 8.87 0.72
CA ASP A 142 3.88 9.53 1.06
C ASP A 142 2.85 8.55 1.63
N SER A 143 2.79 7.35 1.06
CA SER A 143 1.87 6.28 1.44
C SER A 143 1.99 5.89 2.91
N GLU A 144 3.21 5.68 3.41
CA GLU A 144 3.44 5.34 4.82
C GLU A 144 3.10 6.50 5.75
N ALA A 145 3.43 7.74 5.36
CA ALA A 145 3.08 8.91 6.16
C ALA A 145 1.55 9.10 6.24
N ILE A 146 0.84 8.93 5.11
CA ILE A 146 -0.62 8.99 5.07
C ILE A 146 -1.23 7.88 5.95
N PHE A 147 -0.70 6.66 5.88
CA PHE A 147 -1.14 5.55 6.73
C PHE A 147 -1.04 5.88 8.21
N LEU A 148 0.11 6.34 8.67
CA LEU A 148 0.32 6.68 10.07
C LEU A 148 -0.55 7.88 10.50
N ALA A 149 -0.74 8.87 9.63
CA ALA A 149 -1.66 9.97 9.88
C ALA A 149 -3.13 9.50 10.02
N ILE A 150 -3.57 8.52 9.19
CA ILE A 150 -4.90 7.91 9.33
C ILE A 150 -5.04 7.20 10.69
N LEU A 151 -4.03 6.43 11.10
CA LEU A 151 -4.04 5.77 12.41
C LEU A 151 -4.17 6.79 13.55
N GLY A 152 -3.42 7.88 13.47
CA GLY A 152 -3.44 8.96 14.46
C GLY A 152 -4.72 9.79 14.47
N ALA A 153 -5.48 9.80 13.38
CA ALA A 153 -6.73 10.57 13.29
C ALA A 153 -7.93 9.92 14.00
N GLY A 154 -7.77 8.74 14.60
CA GLY A 154 -8.81 8.04 15.36
C GLY A 154 -9.17 6.70 14.74
N ILE A 155 -8.33 5.71 14.97
CA ILE A 155 -8.42 4.38 14.34
C ILE A 155 -9.61 3.53 14.83
N GLU A 156 -10.26 3.88 15.92
CA GLU A 156 -11.52 3.28 16.38
C GLU A 156 -12.64 3.47 15.35
N HIS A 157 -12.51 4.52 14.53
CA HIS A 157 -13.42 4.84 13.44
C HIS A 157 -12.69 4.99 12.11
N PRO A 158 -12.11 3.92 11.54
CA PRO A 158 -11.15 3.97 10.44
C PRO A 158 -11.69 4.62 9.17
N VAL A 159 -13.00 4.49 8.90
CA VAL A 159 -13.65 5.17 7.76
C VAL A 159 -13.65 6.69 7.97
N ALA A 160 -14.01 7.16 9.16
CA ALA A 160 -14.03 8.59 9.48
C ALA A 160 -12.62 9.18 9.50
N ALA A 161 -11.65 8.47 10.10
CA ALA A 161 -10.24 8.84 10.11
C ALA A 161 -9.67 8.98 8.70
N THR A 162 -9.92 7.98 7.84
CA THR A 162 -9.50 8.01 6.43
C THR A 162 -10.11 9.23 5.71
N LYS A 163 -11.42 9.42 5.80
CA LYS A 163 -12.10 10.57 5.17
C LYS A 163 -11.54 11.90 5.65
N LYS A 164 -11.29 12.06 6.96
CA LYS A 164 -10.71 13.27 7.55
C LYS A 164 -9.34 13.60 6.95
N ILE A 165 -8.43 12.62 6.89
CA ILE A 165 -7.09 12.83 6.35
C ILE A 165 -7.15 13.11 4.84
N LEU A 166 -7.96 12.37 4.08
CA LEU A 166 -8.08 12.59 2.63
C LEU A 166 -8.66 13.98 2.31
N ALA A 167 -9.68 14.44 3.05
CA ALA A 167 -10.24 15.79 2.89
C ALA A 167 -9.15 16.84 3.15
N LEU A 168 -8.41 16.72 4.25
CA LEU A 168 -7.35 17.65 4.61
C LEU A 168 -6.26 17.72 3.51
N LEU A 169 -5.79 16.58 3.01
CA LEU A 169 -4.77 16.53 1.95
C LEU A 169 -5.30 17.09 0.63
N THR A 170 -6.54 16.78 0.28
CA THR A 170 -7.18 17.31 -0.93
C THR A 170 -7.31 18.82 -0.89
N ASP A 171 -7.76 19.38 0.24
CA ASP A 171 -7.90 20.82 0.42
C ASP A 171 -6.54 21.53 0.42
N THR A 172 -5.54 20.93 1.06
CA THR A 172 -4.17 21.44 1.06
C THR A 172 -3.60 21.53 -0.37
N VAL A 173 -3.80 20.49 -1.18
CA VAL A 173 -3.35 20.49 -2.58
C VAL A 173 -4.14 21.48 -3.42
N ARG A 174 -5.46 21.60 -3.23
CA ARG A 174 -6.30 22.55 -3.96
C ARG A 174 -5.95 24.01 -3.69
N GLN A 175 -5.61 24.34 -2.45
CA GLN A 175 -5.24 25.71 -2.04
C GLN A 175 -3.83 26.06 -2.51
N SER A 176 -3.04 25.10 -2.98
CA SER A 176 -1.74 25.39 -3.56
C SER A 176 -1.92 25.93 -4.96
N GLU A 177 -1.17 26.98 -5.31
CA GLU A 177 -1.12 27.55 -6.67
C GLU A 177 -0.44 26.61 -7.68
N THR A 178 -0.10 25.38 -7.26
CA THR A 178 0.60 24.39 -8.06
C THR A 178 -0.39 23.44 -8.73
N LYS A 179 0.03 22.85 -9.88
CA LYS A 179 -0.71 21.80 -10.58
C LYS A 179 -0.50 20.42 -9.92
N ASP A 180 -0.30 20.40 -8.59
CA ASP A 180 -0.11 19.17 -7.86
C ASP A 180 -1.37 18.31 -7.94
N ARG A 181 -1.17 17.00 -7.99
CA ARG A 181 -2.27 16.03 -8.05
C ARG A 181 -2.18 15.10 -6.86
N PHE A 182 -3.32 14.79 -6.30
CA PHE A 182 -3.45 13.73 -5.30
C PHE A 182 -4.29 12.60 -5.89
N ARG A 183 -3.69 11.40 -5.92
CA ARG A 183 -4.39 10.17 -6.31
C ARG A 183 -4.30 9.18 -5.16
N PHE A 184 -5.44 8.59 -4.82
CA PHE A 184 -5.51 7.70 -3.67
C PHE A 184 -6.42 6.51 -3.97
N THR A 185 -5.83 5.32 -4.05
CA THR A 185 -6.52 4.03 -4.07
C THR A 185 -5.83 3.15 -3.06
N ALA A 186 -6.52 2.74 -2.01
CA ALA A 186 -5.90 2.08 -0.88
C ALA A 186 -6.76 0.97 -0.29
N ALA A 187 -6.11 0.04 0.39
CA ALA A 187 -6.73 -0.93 1.27
C ALA A 187 -6.11 -0.83 2.67
N LEU A 188 -6.98 -0.86 3.69
CA LEU A 188 -6.64 -0.82 5.12
C LEU A 188 -7.39 -1.94 5.82
N THR A 189 -6.71 -2.68 6.69
CA THR A 189 -7.34 -3.75 7.48
C THR A 189 -6.66 -3.94 8.82
N ASP A 190 -7.41 -4.47 9.80
CA ASP A 190 -6.90 -4.89 11.12
C ASP A 190 -7.04 -6.41 11.36
N GLY A 191 -7.28 -7.17 10.29
CA GLY A 191 -7.54 -8.61 10.33
C GLY A 191 -9.03 -8.98 10.41
N HIS A 192 -9.90 -8.05 10.83
CA HIS A 192 -11.35 -8.24 10.93
C HIS A 192 -12.10 -7.29 10.00
N LEU A 193 -11.78 -6.00 10.05
CA LEU A 193 -12.32 -4.99 9.17
C LEU A 193 -11.45 -4.90 7.91
N SER A 194 -12.08 -4.73 6.74
CA SER A 194 -11.38 -4.36 5.51
C SER A 194 -12.05 -3.13 4.91
N LEU A 195 -11.28 -2.08 4.71
CA LEU A 195 -11.70 -0.85 4.03
C LEU A 195 -10.91 -0.74 2.73
N ILE A 196 -11.63 -0.65 1.61
CA ILE A 196 -11.06 -0.37 0.29
C ILE A 196 -11.62 0.96 -0.17
N HIS A 197 -10.75 1.88 -0.51
CA HIS A 197 -11.09 3.17 -1.08
C HIS A 197 -10.53 3.27 -2.49
N ILE A 198 -11.41 3.52 -3.46
CA ILE A 198 -11.05 3.76 -4.85
C ILE A 198 -11.56 5.16 -5.19
N SER A 199 -10.64 6.12 -5.37
CA SER A 199 -10.97 7.42 -5.93
C SER A 199 -10.46 7.48 -7.37
N GLU A 200 -11.37 7.53 -8.33
CA GLU A 200 -10.99 7.91 -9.68
C GLU A 200 -10.60 9.39 -9.70
N PRO A 201 -9.49 9.76 -10.40
CA PRO A 201 -9.23 11.16 -10.67
C PRO A 201 -10.41 11.70 -11.48
N THR A 202 -11.14 12.66 -10.94
CA THR A 202 -12.09 13.43 -11.73
C THR A 202 -11.32 14.04 -12.90
N ARG A 203 -11.47 13.47 -14.08
CA ARG A 203 -11.06 14.13 -15.32
C ARG A 203 -12.03 15.29 -15.50
N PRO A 204 -11.57 16.55 -15.59
CA PRO A 204 -12.41 17.56 -16.18
C PRO A 204 -12.65 17.11 -17.65
N TYR A 205 -13.88 16.97 -18.00
CA TYR A 205 -14.29 16.82 -19.39
C TYR A 205 -13.90 18.05 -20.17
#